data_b59f5012c267bb31778fbf61c5e5eca3
#
_entry.id   b59f5012c267bb31778fbf61c5e5eca3
#
_cell.length_a   1.000
_cell.length_b   1.000
_cell.length_c   1.000
_cell.angle_alpha   90.00
_cell.angle_beta   90.00
_cell.angle_gamma   90.00
#
_symmetry.space_group_name_H-M   'P 1'
#
loop_
_entity.id
_entity.type
_entity.pdbx_description
1 polymer ?
#
loop_
_entity_poly.entity_id
_entity_poly.type
_entity_poly.pdbx_seq_one_letter_code
_entity_poly.pdbx_strand_id
1 'polypeptide(L)'
;MMKDELERLLDAPIYLAPNTYLHFYNGGKLRAEFMGEPDPKDDFRSEEWIFSTNRAITPGRDNPPDKGFSRVQLPSGRIVLLKELLEAFPRETLGGKHYERFGANLAILVKIFDVGEDAHIPVHWHPTPEFSRTHLDSPYGKNESWIVIGTRPGAKAWIGWKRKIAKEEFREWMENQDRGAMRMNMHEIQPKVGDVIFLKGSIVHSLGSGLCILEPQEPTDWNILAEWEGFPYGREEGTLGLGWDRALDAASFEEMPLDYLNSYVKRKPVTMRQENGNKEETLLPDEAKKYFRLTRLKIDKKIHMPSGRGFYCAITTQGEGKIVGKFGDRPLKRGKSVFIAASLLPFDLVNTGATPLEIVCCYPPQVD
;
A
#
# COMPACT_ATOMS: atom_id res chain seq x y z
N MET A 1 -24.41 -20.87 11.64
CA MET A 1 -24.70 -20.18 10.36
C MET A 1 -23.55 -19.24 9.95
N MET A 2 -23.32 -18.07 10.59
CA MET A 2 -22.28 -17.14 10.14
C MET A 2 -20.87 -17.71 10.26
N LYS A 3 -20.52 -18.36 11.37
CA LYS A 3 -19.21 -18.97 11.58
C LYS A 3 -18.90 -20.06 10.56
N ASP A 4 -19.89 -20.87 10.20
CA ASP A 4 -19.73 -21.95 9.21
C ASP A 4 -19.51 -21.39 7.79
N GLU A 5 -20.10 -20.22 7.47
CA GLU A 5 -19.86 -19.55 6.18
C GLU A 5 -18.46 -18.91 6.14
N LEU A 6 -17.99 -18.32 7.26
CA LEU A 6 -16.63 -17.82 7.38
C LEU A 6 -15.60 -18.95 7.24
N GLU A 7 -15.85 -20.10 7.87
CA GLU A 7 -14.97 -21.27 7.78
C GLU A 7 -14.80 -21.75 6.34
N ARG A 8 -15.88 -21.82 5.56
CA ARG A 8 -15.84 -22.20 4.14
C ARG A 8 -14.99 -21.28 3.26
N LEU A 9 -14.75 -20.02 3.68
CA LEU A 9 -13.86 -19.14 2.95
C LEU A 9 -12.39 -19.62 3.01
N LEU A 10 -12.01 -20.39 4.04
CA LEU A 10 -10.65 -20.88 4.22
C LEU A 10 -10.27 -22.02 3.26
N ASP A 11 -11.27 -22.64 2.64
CA ASP A 11 -11.08 -23.76 1.70
C ASP A 11 -10.44 -23.33 0.37
N ALA A 12 -10.43 -22.01 0.06
CA ALA A 12 -9.95 -21.48 -1.21
C ALA A 12 -9.36 -20.06 -1.06
N PRO A 13 -8.62 -19.55 -2.07
CA PRO A 13 -8.23 -18.14 -2.13
C PRO A 13 -9.47 -17.23 -2.02
N ILE A 14 -9.37 -16.19 -1.18
CA ILE A 14 -10.49 -15.31 -0.85
C ILE A 14 -10.38 -14.01 -1.65
N TYR A 15 -11.33 -13.76 -2.55
CA TYR A 15 -11.42 -12.49 -3.26
C TYR A 15 -11.81 -11.37 -2.30
N LEU A 16 -11.07 -10.26 -2.35
CA LEU A 16 -11.41 -9.06 -1.60
C LEU A 16 -12.45 -8.24 -2.36
N ALA A 17 -13.47 -7.80 -1.65
CA ALA A 17 -14.52 -6.98 -2.22
C ALA A 17 -14.05 -5.53 -2.39
N PRO A 18 -14.61 -4.76 -3.36
CA PRO A 18 -14.29 -3.36 -3.55
C PRO A 18 -14.48 -2.55 -2.25
N ASN A 19 -13.57 -1.63 -2.00
CA ASN A 19 -13.51 -0.82 -0.79
C ASN A 19 -13.02 0.61 -1.10
N THR A 20 -13.65 1.23 -2.10
CA THR A 20 -13.40 2.60 -2.54
C THR A 20 -14.26 3.58 -1.75
N TYR A 21 -13.73 4.75 -1.45
CA TYR A 21 -14.46 5.85 -0.79
C TYR A 21 -13.88 7.23 -1.14
N LEU A 22 -14.59 8.27 -0.70
CA LEU A 22 -14.19 9.65 -0.98
C LEU A 22 -12.93 10.03 -0.19
N HIS A 23 -11.96 10.63 -0.86
CA HIS A 23 -10.74 11.17 -0.28
C HIS A 23 -10.68 12.70 -0.39
N PHE A 24 -9.66 13.36 0.19
CA PHE A 24 -9.54 14.81 0.18
C PHE A 24 -8.92 15.37 -1.12
N TYR A 25 -8.31 14.54 -1.96
CA TYR A 25 -7.76 14.92 -3.27
C TYR A 25 -8.49 14.24 -4.42
N ASN A 26 -8.46 14.89 -5.58
CA ASN A 26 -9.09 14.39 -6.81
C ASN A 26 -8.22 13.31 -7.47
N GLY A 27 -8.86 12.35 -8.14
CA GLY A 27 -8.22 11.24 -8.84
C GLY A 27 -9.19 10.07 -8.97
N GLY A 28 -8.67 8.91 -9.38
CA GLY A 28 -9.44 7.67 -9.42
C GLY A 28 -9.62 7.07 -10.80
N LYS A 29 -9.39 7.81 -11.88
CA LYS A 29 -9.54 7.30 -13.26
C LYS A 29 -8.59 6.13 -13.54
N LEU A 30 -7.27 6.31 -13.31
CA LEU A 30 -6.30 5.25 -13.54
C LEU A 30 -6.51 4.04 -12.58
N ARG A 31 -6.94 4.31 -11.33
CA ARG A 31 -7.33 3.28 -10.39
C ARG A 31 -8.52 2.47 -10.92
N ALA A 32 -9.59 3.15 -11.35
CA ALA A 32 -10.78 2.50 -11.91
C ALA A 32 -10.47 1.70 -13.17
N GLU A 33 -9.65 2.24 -14.08
CA GLU A 33 -9.14 1.54 -15.26
C GLU A 33 -8.32 0.30 -14.88
N PHE A 34 -7.46 0.41 -13.85
CA PHE A 34 -6.69 -0.72 -13.35
C PHE A 34 -7.60 -1.81 -12.77
N MET A 35 -8.60 -1.43 -11.99
CA MET A 35 -9.56 -2.36 -11.36
C MET A 35 -10.59 -2.92 -12.35
N GLY A 36 -10.69 -2.37 -13.58
CA GLY A 36 -11.69 -2.74 -14.57
C GLY A 36 -13.09 -2.30 -14.20
N GLU A 37 -13.22 -1.17 -13.51
CA GLU A 37 -14.50 -0.57 -13.15
C GLU A 37 -15.15 0.10 -14.37
N PRO A 38 -16.49 0.13 -14.45
CA PRO A 38 -17.19 0.87 -15.49
C PRO A 38 -17.04 2.39 -15.25
N ASP A 39 -17.03 3.17 -16.33
CA ASP A 39 -17.00 4.63 -16.32
C ASP A 39 -15.84 5.24 -15.50
N PRO A 40 -14.56 4.93 -15.85
CA PRO A 40 -13.42 5.46 -15.12
C PRO A 40 -13.27 6.97 -15.32
N LYS A 41 -13.24 7.70 -14.20
CA LYS A 41 -13.11 9.17 -14.20
C LYS A 41 -12.37 9.65 -12.96
N ASP A 42 -11.80 10.84 -13.03
CA ASP A 42 -11.28 11.54 -11.87
C ASP A 42 -12.43 12.17 -11.10
N ASP A 43 -12.53 11.78 -9.84
CA ASP A 43 -13.38 12.39 -8.82
C ASP A 43 -12.68 12.25 -7.46
N PHE A 44 -13.39 12.27 -6.35
CA PHE A 44 -12.74 12.10 -5.03
C PHE A 44 -12.61 10.63 -4.60
N ARG A 45 -12.95 9.64 -5.45
CA ARG A 45 -12.74 8.19 -5.19
C ARG A 45 -11.35 7.77 -5.63
N SER A 46 -10.36 8.45 -5.14
CA SER A 46 -8.96 8.31 -5.53
C SER A 46 -8.26 7.12 -4.87
N GLU A 47 -8.80 6.55 -3.80
CA GLU A 47 -8.21 5.41 -3.08
C GLU A 47 -9.11 4.18 -3.01
N GLU A 48 -8.48 3.01 -3.11
CA GLU A 48 -9.05 1.68 -2.85
C GLU A 48 -8.22 1.00 -1.77
N TRP A 49 -8.78 0.74 -0.58
CA TRP A 49 -8.09 0.06 0.51
C TRP A 49 -8.31 -1.45 0.42
N ILE A 50 -7.40 -2.13 -0.25
CA ILE A 50 -7.53 -3.53 -0.64
C ILE A 50 -7.40 -4.48 0.55
N PHE A 51 -6.34 -4.30 1.36
CA PHE A 51 -5.98 -5.24 2.42
C PHE A 51 -5.63 -4.48 3.69
N SER A 52 -6.65 -4.29 4.55
CA SER A 52 -6.56 -3.43 5.72
C SER A 52 -7.53 -3.86 6.81
N THR A 53 -7.06 -3.75 8.05
CA THR A 53 -7.89 -3.82 9.27
C THR A 53 -7.94 -2.47 10.00
N ASN A 54 -7.58 -1.39 9.31
CA ASN A 54 -7.49 -0.06 9.87
C ASN A 54 -8.60 0.85 9.35
N ARG A 55 -9.03 1.76 10.19
CA ARG A 55 -9.93 2.85 9.79
C ARG A 55 -9.13 3.90 9.03
N ALA A 56 -9.63 4.31 7.86
CA ALA A 56 -9.07 5.43 7.12
C ALA A 56 -9.58 6.76 7.68
N ILE A 57 -8.69 7.76 7.74
CA ILE A 57 -8.99 9.10 8.20
C ILE A 57 -8.94 10.04 6.99
N THR A 58 -10.06 10.71 6.68
CA THR A 58 -10.09 11.66 5.58
C THR A 58 -10.80 12.93 6.05
N PRO A 59 -10.04 13.96 6.42
CA PRO A 59 -10.60 15.24 6.82
C PRO A 59 -11.52 15.81 5.74
N GLY A 60 -12.62 16.46 6.15
CA GLY A 60 -13.55 17.12 5.25
C GLY A 60 -14.43 16.19 4.39
N ARG A 61 -14.44 14.88 4.67
CA ARG A 61 -15.30 13.91 3.95
C ARG A 61 -16.15 13.11 4.92
N ASP A 62 -17.44 13.02 4.60
CA ASP A 62 -18.37 12.11 5.27
C ASP A 62 -18.25 10.71 4.64
N ASN A 63 -17.71 9.80 5.40
CA ASN A 63 -17.52 8.41 5.01
C ASN A 63 -18.07 7.48 6.11
N PRO A 64 -18.46 6.23 5.78
CA PRO A 64 -18.97 5.30 6.77
C PRO A 64 -17.95 5.00 7.89
N PRO A 65 -18.39 4.65 9.10
CA PRO A 65 -17.52 4.44 10.26
C PRO A 65 -16.53 3.27 10.09
N ASP A 66 -16.85 2.32 9.21
CA ASP A 66 -16.00 1.17 8.85
C ASP A 66 -15.15 1.41 7.60
N LYS A 67 -15.03 2.67 7.17
CA LYS A 67 -14.16 3.07 6.09
C LYS A 67 -12.72 2.59 6.31
N GLY A 68 -12.13 1.98 5.27
CA GLY A 68 -10.76 1.45 5.30
C GLY A 68 -10.67 -0.03 5.65
N PHE A 69 -11.67 -0.60 6.34
CA PHE A 69 -11.67 -2.03 6.62
C PHE A 69 -12.00 -2.85 5.37
N SER A 70 -11.12 -3.79 5.03
CA SER A 70 -11.36 -4.70 3.90
C SER A 70 -12.55 -5.61 4.14
N ARG A 71 -13.20 -5.98 3.03
CA ARG A 71 -14.43 -6.75 3.01
C ARG A 71 -14.29 -8.03 2.20
N VAL A 72 -15.03 -9.05 2.58
CA VAL A 72 -15.13 -10.33 1.88
C VAL A 72 -16.60 -10.70 1.68
N GLN A 73 -16.88 -11.43 0.61
CA GLN A 73 -18.23 -11.92 0.34
C GLN A 73 -18.37 -13.37 0.81
N LEU A 74 -19.36 -13.62 1.64
CA LEU A 74 -19.74 -14.96 2.09
C LEU A 74 -20.39 -15.76 0.96
N PRO A 75 -20.46 -17.11 1.07
CA PRO A 75 -21.17 -17.97 0.13
C PRO A 75 -22.65 -17.59 -0.06
N SER A 76 -23.29 -17.05 0.96
CA SER A 76 -24.67 -16.50 0.90
C SER A 76 -24.81 -15.23 0.07
N GLY A 77 -23.70 -14.63 -0.37
CA GLY A 77 -23.66 -13.34 -1.06
C GLY A 77 -23.55 -12.13 -0.13
N ARG A 78 -23.69 -12.31 1.19
CA ARG A 78 -23.53 -11.23 2.18
C ARG A 78 -22.07 -10.77 2.24
N ILE A 79 -21.85 -9.45 2.30
CA ILE A 79 -20.52 -8.85 2.51
C ILE A 79 -20.33 -8.60 4.01
N VAL A 80 -19.18 -9.02 4.52
CA VAL A 80 -18.73 -8.82 5.90
C VAL A 80 -17.33 -8.23 5.94
N LEU A 81 -16.89 -7.73 7.10
CA LEU A 81 -15.52 -7.26 7.24
C LEU A 81 -14.56 -8.45 7.26
N LEU A 82 -13.41 -8.31 6.60
CA LEU A 82 -12.30 -9.28 6.68
C LEU A 82 -11.91 -9.54 8.14
N LYS A 83 -11.96 -8.51 8.99
CA LYS A 83 -11.67 -8.60 10.41
C LYS A 83 -12.50 -9.67 11.12
N GLU A 84 -13.77 -9.85 10.76
CA GLU A 84 -14.64 -10.89 11.34
C GLU A 84 -14.08 -12.31 11.07
N LEU A 85 -13.53 -12.53 9.87
CA LEU A 85 -12.87 -13.79 9.53
C LEU A 85 -11.56 -14.00 10.33
N LEU A 86 -10.73 -12.93 10.43
CA LEU A 86 -9.46 -13.00 11.17
C LEU A 86 -9.68 -13.27 12.67
N GLU A 87 -10.73 -12.70 13.27
CA GLU A 87 -11.09 -12.91 14.67
C GLU A 87 -11.70 -14.30 14.92
N ALA A 88 -12.47 -14.81 13.97
CA ALA A 88 -13.10 -16.13 14.09
C ALA A 88 -12.09 -17.29 13.91
N PHE A 89 -11.09 -17.11 13.03
CA PHE A 89 -10.13 -18.15 12.62
C PHE A 89 -8.70 -17.56 12.52
N PRO A 90 -8.14 -17.05 13.61
CA PRO A 90 -6.88 -16.30 13.54
C PRO A 90 -5.66 -17.17 13.17
N ARG A 91 -5.62 -18.43 13.58
CA ARG A 91 -4.50 -19.31 13.29
C ARG A 91 -4.52 -19.82 11.85
N GLU A 92 -5.70 -20.10 11.34
CA GLU A 92 -5.93 -20.57 9.96
C GLU A 92 -5.65 -19.44 8.96
N THR A 93 -6.11 -18.23 9.28
CA THR A 93 -5.94 -17.05 8.41
C THR A 93 -4.54 -16.49 8.45
N LEU A 94 -3.98 -16.27 9.64
CA LEU A 94 -2.75 -15.51 9.86
C LEU A 94 -1.53 -16.40 10.17
N GLY A 95 -1.76 -17.65 10.61
CA GLY A 95 -0.72 -18.53 11.12
C GLY A 95 -0.39 -18.27 12.59
N GLY A 96 0.04 -19.33 13.31
CA GLY A 96 0.24 -19.30 14.76
C GLY A 96 1.23 -18.24 15.22
N LYS A 97 2.42 -18.19 14.63
CA LYS A 97 3.50 -17.23 15.01
C LYS A 97 3.09 -15.78 14.80
N HIS A 98 2.39 -15.47 13.69
CA HIS A 98 1.90 -14.13 13.44
C HIS A 98 0.84 -13.73 14.46
N TYR A 99 -0.14 -14.61 14.70
CA TYR A 99 -1.20 -14.37 15.68
C TYR A 99 -0.67 -14.14 17.10
N GLU A 100 0.34 -14.93 17.52
CA GLU A 100 0.99 -14.77 18.83
C GLU A 100 1.68 -13.42 19.00
N ARG A 101 2.22 -12.85 17.90
CA ARG A 101 2.94 -11.58 17.93
C ARG A 101 2.04 -10.36 17.75
N PHE A 102 1.05 -10.42 16.87
CA PHE A 102 0.26 -9.27 16.42
C PHE A 102 -1.25 -9.39 16.73
N GLY A 103 -1.70 -10.50 17.30
CA GLY A 103 -3.12 -10.79 17.48
C GLY A 103 -3.83 -11.00 16.13
N ALA A 104 -5.14 -10.78 16.11
CA ALA A 104 -5.97 -10.86 14.90
C ALA A 104 -5.82 -9.61 14.00
N ASN A 105 -4.59 -9.18 13.74
CA ASN A 105 -4.24 -8.01 12.95
C ASN A 105 -3.38 -8.41 11.76
N LEU A 106 -3.60 -7.79 10.61
CA LEU A 106 -2.79 -8.04 9.40
C LEU A 106 -1.34 -7.57 9.54
N ALA A 107 -1.07 -6.58 10.38
CA ALA A 107 0.22 -5.91 10.55
C ALA A 107 0.80 -5.35 9.22
N ILE A 108 -0.05 -5.15 8.25
CA ILE A 108 0.22 -4.52 6.95
C ILE A 108 -1.07 -3.86 6.46
N LEU A 109 -0.94 -2.78 5.70
CA LEU A 109 -2.01 -2.16 4.94
C LEU A 109 -1.59 -2.12 3.47
N VAL A 110 -2.51 -2.44 2.56
CA VAL A 110 -2.29 -2.34 1.12
C VAL A 110 -3.43 -1.55 0.50
N LYS A 111 -3.09 -0.49 -0.21
CA LYS A 111 -4.05 0.32 -0.96
C LYS A 111 -3.58 0.59 -2.38
N ILE A 112 -4.50 1.01 -3.24
CA ILE A 112 -4.21 1.65 -4.52
C ILE A 112 -4.71 3.08 -4.42
N PHE A 113 -3.91 4.02 -4.88
CA PHE A 113 -4.33 5.40 -5.03
C PHE A 113 -3.92 5.97 -6.39
N ASP A 114 -4.67 6.96 -6.84
CA ASP A 114 -4.49 7.65 -8.12
C ASP A 114 -4.61 9.16 -7.91
N VAL A 115 -3.58 9.89 -8.30
CA VAL A 115 -3.53 11.35 -8.23
C VAL A 115 -4.03 11.90 -9.56
N GLY A 116 -5.20 12.52 -9.58
CA GLY A 116 -5.87 13.06 -10.77
C GLY A 116 -5.04 14.10 -11.52
N GLU A 117 -5.55 14.52 -12.69
CA GLU A 117 -4.80 15.38 -13.62
C GLU A 117 -4.44 16.74 -13.01
N ASP A 118 -5.36 17.34 -12.25
CA ASP A 118 -5.20 18.66 -11.61
C ASP A 118 -4.99 18.55 -10.09
N ALA A 119 -4.58 17.38 -9.60
CA ALA A 119 -4.41 17.11 -8.18
C ALA A 119 -2.94 16.90 -7.81
N HIS A 120 -2.67 16.93 -6.52
CA HIS A 120 -1.41 16.50 -5.94
C HIS A 120 -1.64 15.99 -4.52
N ILE A 121 -0.70 15.19 -4.02
CA ILE A 121 -0.61 14.87 -2.60
C ILE A 121 0.33 15.88 -1.96
N PRO A 122 -0.07 16.52 -0.84
CA PRO A 122 0.69 17.55 -0.16
C PRO A 122 2.14 17.16 0.10
N VAL A 123 3.02 18.12 0.37
CA VAL A 123 4.29 17.85 1.02
C VAL A 123 3.99 17.33 2.42
N HIS A 124 4.46 16.12 2.71
CA HIS A 124 4.16 15.41 3.94
C HIS A 124 5.27 14.43 4.32
N TRP A 125 5.17 13.89 5.52
CA TRP A 125 6.01 12.80 6.01
C TRP A 125 5.24 11.93 6.99
N HIS A 126 5.85 10.83 7.36
CA HIS A 126 5.26 9.87 8.27
C HIS A 126 6.12 9.69 9.50
N PRO A 127 5.53 9.39 10.67
CA PRO A 127 6.31 9.05 11.84
C PRO A 127 7.03 7.70 11.66
N THR A 128 8.23 7.58 12.24
CA THR A 128 8.91 6.28 12.38
C THR A 128 8.24 5.45 13.48
N PRO A 129 8.44 4.11 13.53
CA PRO A 129 7.95 3.29 14.64
C PRO A 129 8.48 3.76 16.01
N GLU A 130 9.71 4.25 16.07
CA GLU A 130 10.33 4.80 17.30
C GLU A 130 9.60 6.05 17.78
N PHE A 131 9.34 6.98 16.88
CA PHE A 131 8.59 8.19 17.17
C PHE A 131 7.16 7.87 17.60
N SER A 132 6.51 6.93 16.92
CA SER A 132 5.14 6.52 17.19
C SER A 132 4.96 5.88 18.55
N ARG A 133 5.91 5.03 18.97
CA ARG A 133 5.89 4.45 20.32
C ARG A 133 5.97 5.51 21.42
N THR A 134 6.72 6.59 21.17
CA THR A 134 6.94 7.64 22.16
C THR A 134 5.79 8.65 22.21
N HIS A 135 5.16 8.96 21.06
CA HIS A 135 4.27 10.10 20.95
C HIS A 135 2.84 9.78 20.47
N LEU A 136 2.59 8.58 19.94
CA LEU A 136 1.32 8.20 19.35
C LEU A 136 0.73 6.89 19.91
N ASP A 137 1.34 6.36 20.97
CA ASP A 137 0.92 5.10 21.62
C ASP A 137 0.71 3.94 20.63
N SER A 138 1.66 3.76 19.69
CA SER A 138 1.57 2.70 18.69
C SER A 138 2.92 2.07 18.38
N PRO A 139 2.96 0.74 18.16
CA PRO A 139 4.16 0.04 17.74
C PRO A 139 4.54 0.30 16.28
N TYR A 140 3.62 0.86 15.48
CA TYR A 140 3.80 1.07 14.05
C TYR A 140 4.10 2.54 13.74
N GLY A 141 4.97 2.77 12.78
CA GLY A 141 5.10 4.04 12.07
C GLY A 141 4.29 4.00 10.76
N LYS A 142 4.83 4.63 9.71
CA LYS A 142 4.33 4.44 8.35
C LYS A 142 5.51 4.40 7.37
N ASN A 143 6.28 3.30 7.40
CA ASN A 143 7.13 2.95 6.28
C ASN A 143 6.24 2.45 5.14
N GLU A 144 6.53 2.84 3.91
CA GLU A 144 5.68 2.52 2.76
C GLU A 144 6.51 2.15 1.53
N SER A 145 5.89 1.51 0.57
CA SER A 145 6.47 1.25 -0.73
C SER A 145 5.48 1.57 -1.84
N TRP A 146 5.95 2.24 -2.88
CA TRP A 146 5.16 2.52 -4.06
C TRP A 146 5.55 1.56 -5.17
N ILE A 147 4.58 0.85 -5.71
CA ILE A 147 4.72 0.12 -6.96
C ILE A 147 3.88 0.89 -7.99
N VAL A 148 4.54 1.47 -8.98
CA VAL A 148 3.86 2.30 -9.99
C VAL A 148 3.10 1.38 -10.94
N ILE A 149 1.78 1.47 -10.94
CA ILE A 149 0.88 0.64 -11.78
C ILE A 149 0.22 1.42 -12.92
N GLY A 150 0.33 2.75 -12.90
CA GLY A 150 -0.16 3.62 -13.97
C GLY A 150 0.49 4.99 -13.88
N THR A 151 0.69 5.64 -15.04
CA THR A 151 1.19 7.02 -15.13
C THR A 151 0.54 7.77 -16.25
N ARG A 152 0.38 9.10 -16.09
CA ARG A 152 0.03 10.05 -17.17
C ARG A 152 1.29 10.81 -17.63
N PRO A 153 1.31 11.40 -18.81
CA PRO A 153 2.41 12.26 -19.24
C PRO A 153 2.71 13.36 -18.23
N GLY A 154 3.98 13.57 -17.91
CA GLY A 154 4.41 14.59 -16.95
C GLY A 154 4.29 14.22 -15.47
N ALA A 155 3.89 12.98 -15.14
CA ALA A 155 3.80 12.50 -13.78
C ALA A 155 5.15 12.62 -13.03
N LYS A 156 5.11 13.16 -11.81
CA LYS A 156 6.28 13.47 -10.98
C LYS A 156 6.03 13.16 -9.52
N ALA A 157 7.12 12.93 -8.80
CA ALA A 157 7.13 12.94 -7.33
C ALA A 157 8.38 13.65 -6.82
N TRP A 158 8.34 14.12 -5.59
CA TRP A 158 9.44 14.77 -4.89
C TRP A 158 9.75 13.98 -3.63
N ILE A 159 11.04 13.63 -3.41
CA ILE A 159 11.44 12.74 -2.32
C ILE A 159 12.74 13.23 -1.71
N GLY A 160 12.71 13.52 -0.40
CA GLY A 160 13.89 13.91 0.38
C GLY A 160 14.56 15.19 -0.11
N TRP A 161 15.44 15.71 0.69
CA TRP A 161 16.07 17.02 0.49
C TRP A 161 17.35 16.92 -0.34
N LYS A 162 17.54 17.86 -1.29
CA LYS A 162 18.79 18.02 -2.08
C LYS A 162 19.96 18.56 -1.26
N ARG A 163 19.68 19.17 -0.11
CA ARG A 163 20.62 19.70 0.86
C ARG A 163 20.05 19.56 2.26
N LYS A 164 20.86 19.75 3.26
CA LYS A 164 20.36 19.91 4.63
C LYS A 164 19.48 21.17 4.72
N ILE A 165 18.32 21.03 5.34
CA ILE A 165 17.35 22.11 5.56
C ILE A 165 17.36 22.47 7.05
N ALA A 166 17.42 23.75 7.40
CA ALA A 166 17.17 24.18 8.76
C ALA A 166 15.69 24.01 9.10
N LYS A 167 15.37 23.54 10.31
CA LYS A 167 13.97 23.34 10.73
C LYS A 167 13.17 24.64 10.68
N GLU A 168 13.80 25.75 11.04
CA GLU A 168 13.26 27.10 10.99
C GLU A 168 12.95 27.54 9.57
N GLU A 169 13.85 27.25 8.62
CA GLU A 169 13.66 27.53 7.19
C GLU A 169 12.46 26.75 6.63
N PHE A 170 12.36 25.45 6.95
CA PHE A 170 11.19 24.66 6.51
C PHE A 170 9.90 25.16 7.15
N ARG A 171 9.95 25.55 8.43
CA ARG A 171 8.79 26.14 9.13
C ARG A 171 8.33 27.43 8.44
N GLU A 172 9.24 28.28 8.01
CA GLU A 172 8.90 29.50 7.26
C GLU A 172 8.18 29.18 5.94
N TRP A 173 8.69 28.21 5.16
CA TRP A 173 8.02 27.79 3.92
C TRP A 173 6.64 27.22 4.19
N MET A 174 6.51 26.41 5.22
CA MET A 174 5.25 25.78 5.63
C MET A 174 4.24 26.85 6.08
N GLU A 175 4.61 27.77 6.97
CA GLU A 175 3.70 28.81 7.45
C GLU A 175 3.24 29.76 6.32
N ASN A 176 4.10 30.03 5.36
CA ASN A 176 3.78 30.82 4.17
C ASN A 176 3.13 29.99 3.05
N GLN A 177 2.91 28.70 3.26
CA GLN A 177 2.42 27.75 2.25
C GLN A 177 3.20 27.81 0.94
N ASP A 178 4.53 28.07 1.01
CA ASP A 178 5.43 28.14 -0.13
C ASP A 178 5.81 26.72 -0.62
N ARG A 179 4.85 26.09 -1.26
CA ARG A 179 5.00 24.79 -1.92
C ARG A 179 6.15 24.79 -2.93
N GLY A 180 6.34 25.91 -3.61
CA GLY A 180 7.42 26.07 -4.61
C GLY A 180 8.79 25.91 -3.94
N ALA A 181 9.07 26.64 -2.85
CA ALA A 181 10.31 26.52 -2.09
C ALA A 181 10.52 25.12 -1.53
N MET A 182 9.48 24.50 -0.94
CA MET A 182 9.57 23.13 -0.45
C MET A 182 10.01 22.16 -1.56
N ARG A 183 9.29 22.10 -2.68
CA ARG A 183 9.56 21.16 -3.78
C ARG A 183 10.86 21.46 -4.54
N MET A 184 11.24 22.72 -4.68
CA MET A 184 12.51 23.10 -5.33
C MET A 184 13.73 22.52 -4.61
N ASN A 185 13.65 22.37 -3.29
CA ASN A 185 14.71 21.81 -2.46
C ASN A 185 14.64 20.27 -2.33
N MET A 186 13.64 19.60 -2.91
CA MET A 186 13.51 18.14 -2.93
C MET A 186 13.99 17.55 -4.25
N HIS A 187 14.38 16.27 -4.25
CA HIS A 187 14.68 15.55 -5.48
C HIS A 187 13.41 15.27 -6.28
N GLU A 188 13.29 15.83 -7.46
CA GLU A 188 12.24 15.51 -8.41
C GLU A 188 12.58 14.21 -9.13
N ILE A 189 11.62 13.29 -9.21
CA ILE A 189 11.71 12.05 -9.97
C ILE A 189 10.52 11.92 -10.91
N GLN A 190 10.69 11.16 -11.99
CA GLN A 190 9.64 10.82 -12.94
C GLN A 190 9.42 9.30 -12.93
N PRO A 191 8.54 8.79 -12.07
CA PRO A 191 8.30 7.37 -11.94
C PRO A 191 7.65 6.78 -13.20
N LYS A 192 8.00 5.54 -13.53
CA LYS A 192 7.47 4.78 -14.66
C LYS A 192 6.75 3.53 -14.16
N VAL A 193 5.77 3.05 -14.92
CA VAL A 193 5.08 1.78 -14.62
C VAL A 193 6.10 0.66 -14.42
N GLY A 194 5.96 -0.05 -13.30
CA GLY A 194 6.87 -1.11 -12.86
C GLY A 194 7.99 -0.66 -11.91
N ASP A 195 8.21 0.66 -11.75
CA ASP A 195 9.15 1.17 -10.76
C ASP A 195 8.67 0.82 -9.34
N VAL A 196 9.64 0.57 -8.47
CA VAL A 196 9.43 0.31 -7.05
C VAL A 196 10.22 1.34 -6.24
N ILE A 197 9.56 1.99 -5.30
CA ILE A 197 10.13 3.00 -4.40
C ILE A 197 9.87 2.55 -2.98
N PHE A 198 10.87 2.59 -2.12
CA PHE A 198 10.73 2.29 -0.69
C PHE A 198 11.03 3.54 0.13
N LEU A 199 10.05 4.00 0.89
CA LEU A 199 10.13 5.18 1.75
C LEU A 199 10.08 4.78 3.21
N LYS A 200 11.11 5.16 3.95
CA LYS A 200 11.08 5.09 5.41
C LYS A 200 10.29 6.26 5.97
N GLY A 201 9.67 6.05 7.10
CA GLY A 201 9.15 7.15 7.91
C GLY A 201 10.21 8.24 8.09
N SER A 202 9.81 9.46 8.34
CA SER A 202 10.60 10.69 8.39
C SER A 202 11.03 11.29 7.05
N ILE A 203 11.06 10.55 5.95
CA ILE A 203 11.41 11.10 4.63
C ILE A 203 10.27 12.00 4.14
N VAL A 204 10.58 13.30 3.96
CA VAL A 204 9.61 14.26 3.40
C VAL A 204 9.43 13.99 1.92
N HIS A 205 8.18 13.94 1.47
CA HIS A 205 7.84 13.64 0.07
C HIS A 205 6.52 14.27 -0.36
N SER A 206 6.26 14.29 -1.66
CA SER A 206 5.05 14.78 -2.30
C SER A 206 4.85 14.10 -3.64
N LEU A 207 3.61 13.91 -4.05
CA LEU A 207 3.29 13.37 -5.37
C LEU A 207 2.54 14.41 -6.20
N GLY A 208 2.97 14.57 -7.44
CA GLY A 208 2.26 15.34 -8.46
C GLY A 208 1.14 14.54 -9.09
N SER A 209 0.46 15.18 -10.04
CA SER A 209 -0.62 14.58 -10.81
C SER A 209 -0.16 13.36 -11.64
N GLY A 210 -1.10 12.49 -11.97
CA GLY A 210 -0.91 11.44 -12.97
C GLY A 210 -0.17 10.19 -12.48
N LEU A 211 -0.07 9.96 -11.18
CA LEU A 211 0.52 8.75 -10.59
C LEU A 211 -0.57 7.82 -10.05
N CYS A 212 -0.58 6.57 -10.48
CA CYS A 212 -1.37 5.51 -9.89
C CYS A 212 -0.45 4.47 -9.24
N ILE A 213 -0.60 4.28 -7.95
CA ILE A 213 0.32 3.56 -7.07
C ILE A 213 -0.40 2.43 -6.34
N LEU A 214 0.19 1.25 -6.37
CA LEU A 214 -0.08 0.19 -5.40
C LEU A 214 0.87 0.42 -4.22
N GLU A 215 0.30 0.71 -3.04
CA GLU A 215 1.03 1.08 -1.83
C GLU A 215 0.81 0.09 -0.70
N PRO A 216 1.74 -0.85 -0.50
CA PRO A 216 1.90 -1.57 0.75
C PRO A 216 2.64 -0.71 1.79
N GLN A 217 2.13 -0.67 3.02
CA GLN A 217 2.64 0.15 4.11
C GLN A 217 2.44 -0.51 5.48
N GLU A 218 3.07 0.04 6.53
CA GLU A 218 2.70 -0.29 7.91
C GLU A 218 1.24 0.07 8.18
N PRO A 219 0.54 -0.64 9.10
CA PRO A 219 -0.92 -0.55 9.24
C PRO A 219 -1.36 0.72 10.00
N THR A 220 -1.03 1.88 9.47
CA THR A 220 -1.46 3.18 10.00
C THR A 220 -1.86 4.12 8.86
N ASP A 221 -2.69 5.12 9.16
CA ASP A 221 -3.05 6.20 8.24
C ASP A 221 -2.46 7.54 8.71
N TRP A 222 -1.22 7.52 9.16
CA TRP A 222 -0.59 8.68 9.77
C TRP A 222 0.22 9.50 8.78
N ASN A 223 -0.33 10.67 8.46
CA ASN A 223 0.27 11.64 7.56
C ASN A 223 0.43 12.96 8.30
N ILE A 224 1.64 13.50 8.38
CA ILE A 224 1.89 14.87 8.84
C ILE A 224 1.99 15.74 7.60
N LEU A 225 1.04 16.68 7.45
CA LEU A 225 0.76 17.38 6.20
C LEU A 225 1.23 18.83 6.29
N ALA A 226 2.27 19.20 5.56
CA ALA A 226 2.83 20.55 5.56
C ALA A 226 2.06 21.55 4.66
N GLU A 227 1.22 21.07 3.76
CA GLU A 227 0.35 21.89 2.93
C GLU A 227 -1.09 21.72 3.39
N TRP A 228 -1.78 22.82 3.63
CA TRP A 228 -3.22 22.86 3.95
C TRP A 228 -4.01 23.82 3.06
N GLU A 229 -3.33 24.78 2.40
CA GLU A 229 -4.01 25.69 1.48
C GLU A 229 -4.52 24.93 0.25
N GLY A 230 -5.83 25.06 0.00
CA GLY A 230 -6.51 24.35 -1.09
C GLY A 230 -6.99 22.95 -0.74
N PHE A 231 -6.78 22.48 0.50
CA PHE A 231 -7.29 21.21 1.01
C PHE A 231 -8.43 21.40 2.01
N PRO A 232 -9.30 20.39 2.24
CA PRO A 232 -10.45 20.49 3.15
C PRO A 232 -10.08 20.28 4.63
N TYR A 233 -8.86 20.64 5.03
CA TYR A 233 -8.35 20.60 6.40
C TYR A 233 -7.48 21.82 6.66
N GLY A 234 -7.38 22.21 7.91
CA GLY A 234 -6.60 23.38 8.32
C GLY A 234 -5.19 22.99 8.81
N ARG A 235 -4.48 24.01 9.24
CA ARG A 235 -3.10 23.93 9.72
C ARG A 235 -2.92 22.89 10.84
N GLU A 236 -3.79 22.87 11.83
CA GLU A 236 -3.61 22.02 13.02
C GLU A 236 -3.98 20.54 12.76
N GLU A 237 -4.94 20.29 11.86
CA GLU A 237 -5.31 18.92 11.47
C GLU A 237 -4.16 18.17 10.80
N GLY A 238 -3.19 18.89 10.19
CA GLY A 238 -2.00 18.30 9.58
C GLY A 238 -1.00 17.73 10.57
N THR A 239 -1.19 17.86 11.89
CA THR A 239 -0.17 17.53 12.91
C THR A 239 -0.39 16.20 13.63
N LEU A 240 -1.43 15.44 13.31
CA LEU A 240 -1.87 14.26 14.08
C LEU A 240 -2.18 14.57 15.56
N GLY A 241 -2.52 15.82 15.89
CA GLY A 241 -2.77 16.27 17.26
C GLY A 241 -1.51 16.52 18.10
N LEU A 242 -0.32 16.42 17.50
CA LEU A 242 0.97 16.59 18.18
C LEU A 242 1.36 18.06 18.39
N GLY A 243 0.79 18.97 17.60
CA GLY A 243 1.28 20.34 17.42
C GLY A 243 2.58 20.37 16.59
N TRP A 244 2.87 21.51 15.96
CA TRP A 244 3.94 21.60 14.95
C TRP A 244 5.34 21.36 15.48
N ASP A 245 5.64 21.71 16.72
CA ASP A 245 6.97 21.47 17.27
C ASP A 245 7.34 19.98 17.27
N ARG A 246 6.43 19.13 17.76
CA ARG A 246 6.62 17.67 17.72
C ARG A 246 6.43 17.06 16.34
N ALA A 247 5.48 17.56 15.57
CA ALA A 247 5.25 17.08 14.20
C ALA A 247 6.50 17.24 13.34
N LEU A 248 7.22 18.36 13.46
CA LEU A 248 8.50 18.57 12.78
C LEU A 248 9.62 17.67 13.29
N ASP A 249 9.58 17.21 14.54
CA ASP A 249 10.57 16.25 15.05
C ASP A 249 10.42 14.85 14.41
N ALA A 250 9.28 14.54 13.82
CA ALA A 250 9.07 13.31 13.07
C ALA A 250 9.70 13.34 11.66
N ALA A 251 10.10 14.51 11.14
CA ALA A 251 10.72 14.67 9.82
C ALA A 251 12.24 14.56 9.87
N SER A 252 12.84 14.08 8.80
CA SER A 252 14.27 14.25 8.54
C SER A 252 14.50 15.52 7.73
N PHE A 253 15.40 16.38 8.20
CA PHE A 253 15.86 17.58 7.51
C PHE A 253 17.26 17.44 6.95
N GLU A 254 17.85 16.25 7.05
CA GLU A 254 19.17 15.96 6.49
C GLU A 254 19.10 15.82 4.96
N GLU A 255 20.21 16.15 4.30
CA GLU A 255 20.36 15.89 2.88
C GLU A 255 20.15 14.40 2.57
N MET A 256 19.41 14.11 1.54
CA MET A 256 19.33 12.77 0.95
C MET A 256 20.36 12.68 -0.19
N PRO A 257 21.45 11.93 -0.03
CA PRO A 257 22.41 11.76 -1.12
C PRO A 257 21.75 11.16 -2.36
N LEU A 258 22.11 11.65 -3.54
CA LEU A 258 21.51 11.18 -4.80
C LEU A 258 21.77 9.67 -5.03
N ASP A 259 22.90 9.16 -4.58
CA ASP A 259 23.22 7.74 -4.66
C ASP A 259 22.29 6.91 -3.76
N TYR A 260 21.94 7.42 -2.57
CA TYR A 260 20.95 6.76 -1.71
C TYR A 260 19.56 6.74 -2.36
N LEU A 261 19.13 7.86 -2.95
CA LEU A 261 17.87 7.91 -3.70
C LEU A 261 17.86 6.87 -4.84
N ASN A 262 18.92 6.77 -5.63
CA ASN A 262 18.96 5.94 -6.84
C ASN A 262 19.25 4.45 -6.58
N SER A 263 19.89 4.11 -5.47
CA SER A 263 20.27 2.72 -5.14
C SER A 263 19.40 2.09 -4.06
N TYR A 264 18.93 2.89 -3.10
CA TYR A 264 18.17 2.41 -1.95
C TYR A 264 16.69 2.78 -2.01
N VAL A 265 16.33 4.03 -2.26
CA VAL A 265 14.93 4.47 -2.33
C VAL A 265 14.27 3.94 -3.61
N LYS A 266 14.88 4.17 -4.77
CA LYS A 266 14.45 3.56 -6.05
C LYS A 266 14.99 2.12 -6.12
N ARG A 267 14.08 1.17 -5.95
CA ARG A 267 14.45 -0.25 -5.82
C ARG A 267 14.73 -0.91 -7.16
N LYS A 268 15.80 -1.72 -7.19
CA LYS A 268 16.03 -2.71 -8.26
C LYS A 268 15.59 -4.07 -7.73
N PRO A 269 14.58 -4.71 -8.35
CA PRO A 269 14.14 -6.04 -7.93
C PRO A 269 15.27 -7.07 -7.99
N VAL A 270 15.36 -7.93 -6.98
CA VAL A 270 16.37 -9.00 -6.91
C VAL A 270 15.71 -10.34 -7.15
N THR A 271 16.24 -11.10 -8.11
CA THR A 271 15.71 -12.43 -8.45
C THR A 271 15.96 -13.41 -7.31
N MET A 272 14.91 -14.03 -6.81
CA MET A 272 14.93 -15.08 -5.80
C MET A 272 14.87 -16.47 -6.45
N ARG A 273 14.05 -16.60 -7.50
CA ARG A 273 13.82 -17.85 -8.24
C ARG A 273 13.59 -17.53 -9.71
N GLN A 274 14.17 -18.34 -10.59
CA GLN A 274 13.92 -18.26 -12.02
C GLN A 274 13.92 -19.68 -12.61
N GLU A 275 12.82 -20.07 -13.25
CA GLU A 275 12.68 -21.37 -13.88
C GLU A 275 11.63 -21.35 -15.01
N ASN A 276 11.89 -22.02 -16.12
CA ASN A 276 10.95 -22.23 -17.23
C ASN A 276 10.25 -20.94 -17.71
N GLY A 277 10.98 -19.81 -17.80
CA GLY A 277 10.45 -18.51 -18.17
C GLY A 277 9.78 -17.72 -17.02
N ASN A 278 9.51 -18.39 -15.89
CA ASN A 278 8.93 -17.74 -14.72
C ASN A 278 10.01 -17.13 -13.85
N LYS A 279 9.66 -16.04 -13.14
CA LYS A 279 10.56 -15.33 -12.25
C LYS A 279 9.85 -14.90 -10.97
N GLU A 280 10.49 -15.11 -9.83
CA GLU A 280 10.10 -14.52 -8.55
C GLU A 280 11.20 -13.55 -8.09
N GLU A 281 10.81 -12.33 -7.77
CA GLU A 281 11.70 -11.24 -7.37
C GLU A 281 11.32 -10.71 -6.00
N THR A 282 12.29 -10.41 -5.11
CA THR A 282 12.05 -9.54 -3.96
C THR A 282 12.17 -8.08 -4.39
N LEU A 283 11.27 -7.24 -3.90
CA LEU A 283 11.17 -5.83 -4.30
C LEU A 283 11.82 -4.90 -3.28
N LEU A 284 11.96 -5.33 -2.03
CA LEU A 284 12.40 -4.51 -0.92
C LEU A 284 13.78 -4.92 -0.38
N PRO A 285 14.49 -4.04 0.34
CA PRO A 285 15.71 -4.40 1.03
C PRO A 285 15.41 -5.31 2.22
N ASP A 286 16.40 -6.07 2.68
CA ASP A 286 16.25 -7.03 3.78
C ASP A 286 15.74 -6.39 5.08
N GLU A 287 16.14 -5.16 5.37
CA GLU A 287 15.70 -4.45 6.56
C GLU A 287 14.20 -4.12 6.57
N ALA A 288 13.54 -4.10 5.39
CA ALA A 288 12.11 -3.88 5.29
C ALA A 288 11.30 -5.07 5.84
N LYS A 289 11.89 -6.26 5.95
CA LYS A 289 11.24 -7.49 6.44
C LYS A 289 10.62 -7.34 7.83
N LYS A 290 11.13 -6.43 8.64
CA LYS A 290 10.58 -6.12 9.96
C LYS A 290 9.29 -5.28 9.91
N TYR A 291 8.97 -4.69 8.75
CA TYR A 291 7.77 -3.89 8.53
C TYR A 291 6.77 -4.62 7.64
N PHE A 292 7.21 -5.04 6.47
CA PHE A 292 6.47 -5.85 5.49
C PHE A 292 7.43 -6.39 4.41
N ARG A 293 6.93 -7.32 3.59
CA ARG A 293 7.71 -7.92 2.51
C ARG A 293 6.92 -7.88 1.22
N LEU A 294 7.61 -7.66 0.10
CA LEU A 294 7.00 -7.66 -1.22
C LEU A 294 7.76 -8.59 -2.16
N THR A 295 7.02 -9.43 -2.88
CA THR A 295 7.57 -10.16 -4.02
C THR A 295 6.75 -9.90 -5.27
N ARG A 296 7.40 -10.02 -6.43
CA ARG A 296 6.74 -9.97 -7.73
C ARG A 296 6.96 -11.28 -8.46
N LEU A 297 5.87 -11.89 -8.88
CA LEU A 297 5.86 -13.06 -9.72
C LEU A 297 5.61 -12.63 -11.16
N LYS A 298 6.48 -13.05 -12.08
CA LYS A 298 6.29 -12.96 -13.52
C LYS A 298 6.16 -14.38 -14.05
N ILE A 299 4.97 -14.73 -14.54
CA ILE A 299 4.60 -16.11 -14.86
C ILE A 299 4.33 -16.20 -16.36
N ASP A 300 5.24 -16.88 -17.06
CA ASP A 300 5.11 -17.15 -18.49
C ASP A 300 4.11 -18.27 -18.75
N LYS A 301 4.22 -19.36 -17.98
CA LYS A 301 3.31 -20.51 -18.09
C LYS A 301 2.68 -20.88 -16.75
N LYS A 302 3.47 -21.39 -15.83
CA LYS A 302 3.00 -21.94 -14.55
C LYS A 302 4.09 -21.89 -13.50
N ILE A 303 3.74 -21.50 -12.27
CA ILE A 303 4.61 -21.57 -11.10
C ILE A 303 3.91 -22.25 -9.94
N HIS A 304 4.63 -23.12 -9.22
CA HIS A 304 4.15 -23.77 -8.02
C HIS A 304 4.35 -22.87 -6.79
N MET A 305 3.28 -22.72 -6.00
CA MET A 305 3.27 -21.99 -4.72
C MET A 305 3.20 -23.00 -3.57
N PRO A 306 4.31 -23.23 -2.85
CA PRO A 306 4.33 -24.18 -1.74
C PRO A 306 3.56 -23.64 -0.53
N SER A 307 3.15 -24.54 0.37
CA SER A 307 2.66 -24.18 1.70
C SER A 307 3.77 -23.53 2.56
N GLY A 308 3.37 -22.92 3.68
CA GLY A 308 4.32 -22.38 4.67
C GLY A 308 4.89 -20.99 4.34
N ARG A 309 4.39 -20.32 3.29
CA ARG A 309 4.76 -18.95 2.97
C ARG A 309 4.16 -17.90 3.94
N GLY A 310 3.27 -18.34 4.83
CA GLY A 310 2.40 -17.46 5.63
C GLY A 310 1.26 -16.90 4.79
N PHE A 311 0.49 -16.00 5.37
CA PHE A 311 -0.58 -15.33 4.63
C PHE A 311 -0.05 -14.12 3.85
N TYR A 312 -0.78 -13.72 2.81
CA TYR A 312 -0.47 -12.52 2.03
C TYR A 312 -1.65 -12.08 1.16
N CYS A 313 -1.59 -10.83 0.71
CA CYS A 313 -2.46 -10.33 -0.35
C CYS A 313 -1.74 -10.43 -1.70
N ALA A 314 -2.37 -11.10 -2.66
CA ALA A 314 -1.88 -11.22 -4.04
C ALA A 314 -2.69 -10.27 -4.94
N ILE A 315 -2.03 -9.36 -5.65
CA ILE A 315 -2.64 -8.40 -6.57
C ILE A 315 -2.12 -8.69 -7.97
N THR A 316 -3.03 -8.96 -8.91
CA THR A 316 -2.68 -9.14 -10.31
C THR A 316 -2.45 -7.78 -10.96
N THR A 317 -1.21 -7.46 -11.30
CA THR A 317 -0.82 -6.18 -11.89
C THR A 317 -0.85 -6.18 -13.41
N GLN A 318 -0.68 -7.37 -14.03
CA GLN A 318 -0.71 -7.53 -15.49
C GLN A 318 -1.20 -8.92 -15.89
N GLY A 319 -1.84 -9.00 -17.05
CA GLY A 319 -2.24 -10.26 -17.66
C GLY A 319 -3.48 -10.89 -17.02
N GLU A 320 -3.71 -12.14 -17.36
CA GLU A 320 -4.79 -12.97 -16.86
C GLU A 320 -4.31 -14.40 -16.62
N GLY A 321 -4.94 -15.09 -15.69
CA GLY A 321 -4.56 -16.44 -15.31
C GLY A 321 -5.54 -17.08 -14.35
N LYS A 322 -5.07 -18.08 -13.64
CA LYS A 322 -5.86 -18.75 -12.60
C LYS A 322 -4.99 -19.32 -11.49
N ILE A 323 -5.56 -19.45 -10.32
CA ILE A 323 -5.06 -20.23 -9.21
C ILE A 323 -5.68 -21.62 -9.34
N VAL A 324 -4.85 -22.68 -9.34
CA VAL A 324 -5.27 -24.07 -9.49
C VAL A 324 -4.86 -24.85 -8.26
N GLY A 325 -5.82 -25.41 -7.55
CA GLY A 325 -5.60 -26.18 -6.33
C GLY A 325 -6.67 -27.25 -6.10
N LYS A 326 -6.64 -27.89 -4.94
CA LYS A 326 -7.71 -28.87 -4.55
C LYS A 326 -9.12 -28.25 -4.47
N PHE A 327 -9.17 -26.92 -4.35
CA PHE A 327 -10.40 -26.12 -4.36
C PHE A 327 -10.94 -25.83 -5.77
N GLY A 328 -10.33 -26.37 -6.81
CA GLY A 328 -10.63 -26.09 -8.22
C GLY A 328 -9.94 -24.83 -8.72
N ASP A 329 -10.34 -24.34 -9.86
CA ASP A 329 -9.77 -23.18 -10.53
C ASP A 329 -10.39 -21.86 -9.98
N ARG A 330 -9.54 -20.86 -9.77
CA ARG A 330 -9.96 -19.51 -9.37
C ARG A 330 -9.33 -18.49 -10.32
N PRO A 331 -10.16 -17.75 -11.11
CA PRO A 331 -9.64 -16.84 -12.15
C PRO A 331 -8.90 -15.64 -11.56
N LEU A 332 -7.83 -15.23 -12.23
CA LEU A 332 -7.08 -14.02 -11.98
C LEU A 332 -7.11 -13.14 -13.22
N LYS A 333 -7.28 -11.85 -13.02
CA LYS A 333 -7.12 -10.83 -14.05
C LYS A 333 -6.60 -9.54 -13.45
N ARG A 334 -6.01 -8.69 -14.27
CA ARG A 334 -5.52 -7.37 -13.84
C ARG A 334 -6.55 -6.66 -12.94
N GLY A 335 -6.08 -6.08 -11.84
CA GLY A 335 -6.91 -5.40 -10.84
C GLY A 335 -7.55 -6.32 -9.79
N LYS A 336 -7.52 -7.65 -9.97
CA LYS A 336 -8.02 -8.57 -8.93
C LYS A 336 -7.04 -8.74 -7.80
N SER A 337 -7.55 -8.66 -6.58
CA SER A 337 -6.84 -8.90 -5.33
C SER A 337 -7.43 -10.10 -4.59
N VAL A 338 -6.54 -10.90 -4.03
CA VAL A 338 -6.89 -12.16 -3.36
C VAL A 338 -6.13 -12.27 -2.05
N PHE A 339 -6.83 -12.55 -0.97
CA PHE A 339 -6.21 -12.95 0.29
C PHE A 339 -5.90 -14.44 0.28
N ILE A 340 -4.64 -14.79 0.49
CA ILE A 340 -4.15 -16.16 0.66
C ILE A 340 -3.96 -16.40 2.15
N ALA A 341 -4.80 -17.25 2.74
CA ALA A 341 -4.72 -17.61 4.15
C ALA A 341 -3.50 -18.49 4.43
N ALA A 342 -2.97 -18.44 5.66
CA ALA A 342 -1.79 -19.21 6.06
C ALA A 342 -2.01 -20.73 6.00
N SER A 343 -3.23 -21.19 6.23
CA SER A 343 -3.61 -22.61 6.18
C SER A 343 -3.82 -23.14 4.76
N LEU A 344 -3.88 -22.26 3.75
CA LEU A 344 -4.19 -22.70 2.39
C LEU A 344 -3.13 -23.70 1.89
N LEU A 345 -3.59 -24.83 1.37
CA LEU A 345 -2.75 -25.88 0.80
C LEU A 345 -2.01 -25.38 -0.45
N PRO A 346 -0.90 -26.05 -0.84
CA PRO A 346 -0.17 -25.69 -2.05
C PRO A 346 -1.06 -25.62 -3.27
N PHE A 347 -0.75 -24.69 -4.17
CA PHE A 347 -1.47 -24.45 -5.40
C PHE A 347 -0.53 -24.01 -6.52
N ASP A 348 -1.03 -24.00 -7.73
CA ASP A 348 -0.32 -23.50 -8.89
C ASP A 348 -0.93 -22.19 -9.37
N LEU A 349 -0.09 -21.26 -9.81
CA LEU A 349 -0.47 -20.08 -10.59
C LEU A 349 -0.21 -20.38 -12.06
N VAL A 350 -1.24 -20.27 -12.88
CA VAL A 350 -1.19 -20.58 -14.31
C VAL A 350 -1.55 -19.36 -15.11
N ASN A 351 -0.67 -18.96 -16.02
CA ASN A 351 -0.97 -17.94 -17.02
C ASN A 351 -1.93 -18.53 -18.08
N THR A 352 -3.01 -17.84 -18.38
CA THR A 352 -3.99 -18.21 -19.42
C THR A 352 -4.08 -17.17 -20.54
N GLY A 353 -3.36 -16.05 -20.38
CA GLY A 353 -3.31 -14.96 -21.36
C GLY A 353 -2.16 -15.09 -22.36
N ALA A 354 -2.12 -14.17 -23.32
CA ALA A 354 -1.06 -14.08 -24.33
C ALA A 354 0.21 -13.36 -23.82
N THR A 355 0.10 -12.62 -22.73
CA THR A 355 1.23 -11.91 -22.08
C THR A 355 1.54 -12.54 -20.73
N PRO A 356 2.76 -12.38 -20.19
CA PRO A 356 3.06 -12.88 -18.85
C PRO A 356 2.07 -12.39 -17.80
N LEU A 357 1.63 -13.29 -16.92
CA LEU A 357 0.85 -12.94 -15.75
C LEU A 357 1.79 -12.36 -14.69
N GLU A 358 1.54 -11.13 -14.25
CA GLU A 358 2.31 -10.51 -13.19
C GLU A 358 1.45 -10.35 -11.93
N ILE A 359 2.01 -10.80 -10.79
CA ILE A 359 1.34 -10.72 -9.48
C ILE A 359 2.32 -10.11 -8.47
N VAL A 360 1.87 -9.10 -7.75
CA VAL A 360 2.56 -8.57 -6.58
C VAL A 360 1.96 -9.22 -5.34
N CYS A 361 2.81 -9.86 -4.54
CA CYS A 361 2.44 -10.48 -3.27
C CYS A 361 2.93 -9.60 -2.12
N CYS A 362 1.99 -9.13 -1.29
CA CYS A 362 2.22 -8.27 -0.14
C CYS A 362 2.09 -9.09 1.14
N TYR A 363 3.20 -9.27 1.85
CA TYR A 363 3.29 -10.07 3.08
C TYR A 363 3.43 -9.16 4.29
N PRO A 364 2.93 -9.57 5.46
CA PRO A 364 3.18 -8.89 6.73
C PRO A 364 4.67 -8.90 7.12
N PRO A 365 5.03 -8.29 8.27
CA PRO A 365 6.35 -8.45 8.85
C PRO A 365 6.76 -9.92 8.94
N GLN A 366 8.04 -10.20 8.79
CA GLN A 366 8.55 -11.54 9.01
C GLN A 366 8.47 -11.89 10.51
N VAL A 367 7.94 -13.06 10.79
CA VAL A 367 7.99 -13.68 12.13
C VAL A 367 8.89 -14.92 12.05
N ASP A 368 9.85 -14.99 12.96
CA ASP A 368 10.82 -16.09 13.04
C ASP A 368 10.22 -17.34 13.73
#